data_89149ef90f40a822bfe98d4fef650726
#
_entry.id   89149ef90f40a822bfe98d4fef650726
#
_cell.length_a   1.000
_cell.length_b   1.000
_cell.length_c   1.000
_cell.angle_alpha   90.00
_cell.angle_beta   90.00
_cell.angle_gamma   90.00
#
_symmetry.space_group_name_H-M   'P 1'
#
loop_
_entity.id
_entity.type
_entity.pdbx_description
1 polymer ?
#
loop_
_entity_poly.entity_id
_entity_poly.type
_entity_poly.pdbx_seq_one_letter_code
_entity_poly.pdbx_strand_id
1 'polypeptide(L)'
;VTLQQLKYVITIAECGSITSAAKKLLVAQPSLSKSVSELEKEMDINIFFRNNRGIYLSEEGIRFLSYARQVVEQIELLEQQYKKKENIRQVFSMSSQHYAFVVNAFVALVKEYGESKYEFALRESRTNDIIEDVRTSRSELGVLFLSNFNRDIIQHIVKNADLKFIPLFKAKPHVFVCRNNPLVAKDKVTLSDLAPFPRLTYEQGINNSFYFSEELHSVEESYKSIIVTDRATLFNLLIGLDGYTISSGILSSDLNGTEIVSIPLESDEIMEIGYVKQIDRPLSTVSERYLELLLKYIEDYLA
;
A
#
# COMPACT_ATOMS: atom_id res chain seq x y z
N VAL A 1 -27.34 -3.87 -12.52
CA VAL A 1 -26.40 -4.68 -13.37
C VAL A 1 -26.02 -5.95 -12.63
N THR A 2 -26.08 -7.09 -13.27
CA THR A 2 -25.68 -8.40 -12.73
C THR A 2 -24.62 -9.05 -13.61
N LEU A 3 -23.78 -9.93 -13.01
CA LEU A 3 -22.79 -10.72 -13.75
C LEU A 3 -23.42 -11.52 -14.88
N GLN A 4 -24.62 -12.07 -14.65
CA GLN A 4 -25.35 -12.83 -15.64
C GLN A 4 -25.75 -11.98 -16.84
N GLN A 5 -26.19 -10.73 -16.62
CA GLN A 5 -26.49 -9.77 -17.68
C GLN A 5 -25.25 -9.42 -18.51
N LEU A 6 -24.07 -9.22 -17.84
CA LEU A 6 -22.81 -8.99 -18.55
C LEU A 6 -22.44 -10.18 -19.44
N LYS A 7 -22.53 -11.41 -18.92
CA LYS A 7 -22.32 -12.64 -19.70
C LYS A 7 -23.29 -12.77 -20.87
N TYR A 8 -24.53 -12.35 -20.71
CA TYR A 8 -25.53 -12.34 -21.78
C TYR A 8 -25.13 -11.39 -22.90
N VAL A 9 -24.76 -10.15 -22.56
CA VAL A 9 -24.30 -9.15 -23.55
C VAL A 9 -23.10 -9.66 -24.33
N ILE A 10 -22.10 -10.20 -23.64
CA ILE A 10 -20.88 -10.74 -24.27
C ILE A 10 -21.25 -11.86 -25.26
N THR A 11 -22.06 -12.82 -24.82
CA THR A 11 -22.44 -13.98 -25.65
C THR A 11 -23.31 -13.57 -26.86
N ILE A 12 -24.21 -12.59 -26.71
CA ILE A 12 -24.98 -12.07 -27.84
C ILE A 12 -24.08 -11.37 -28.85
N ALA A 13 -23.12 -10.56 -28.38
CA ALA A 13 -22.14 -9.89 -29.26
C ALA A 13 -21.29 -10.90 -30.04
N GLU A 14 -20.87 -11.98 -29.40
CA GLU A 14 -20.11 -13.07 -30.06
C GLU A 14 -20.93 -13.85 -31.09
N CYS A 15 -22.18 -14.13 -30.75
CA CYS A 15 -23.05 -14.94 -31.61
C CYS A 15 -23.72 -14.14 -32.77
N GLY A 16 -23.76 -12.81 -32.67
CA GLY A 16 -24.48 -11.93 -33.61
C GLY A 16 -26.00 -12.19 -33.67
N SER A 17 -26.55 -13.01 -32.78
CA SER A 17 -27.93 -13.43 -32.74
C SER A 17 -28.39 -13.81 -31.33
N ILE A 18 -29.52 -13.25 -30.86
CA ILE A 18 -30.10 -13.60 -29.56
C ILE A 18 -30.50 -15.08 -29.51
N THR A 19 -31.04 -15.62 -30.59
CA THR A 19 -31.46 -17.03 -30.66
C THR A 19 -30.25 -17.97 -30.52
N SER A 20 -29.15 -17.67 -31.20
CA SER A 20 -27.93 -18.45 -31.11
C SER A 20 -27.29 -18.33 -29.70
N ALA A 21 -27.26 -17.13 -29.14
CA ALA A 21 -26.78 -16.89 -27.79
C ALA A 21 -27.62 -17.63 -26.73
N ALA A 22 -28.93 -17.63 -26.87
CA ALA A 22 -29.84 -18.34 -25.97
C ALA A 22 -29.59 -19.86 -25.99
N LYS A 23 -29.33 -20.43 -27.15
CA LYS A 23 -28.94 -21.84 -27.32
C LYS A 23 -27.59 -22.13 -26.66
N LYS A 24 -26.60 -21.26 -26.89
CA LYS A 24 -25.25 -21.39 -26.27
C LYS A 24 -25.29 -21.30 -24.74
N LEU A 25 -26.18 -20.44 -24.22
CA LEU A 25 -26.33 -20.21 -22.77
C LEU A 25 -27.32 -21.17 -22.10
N LEU A 26 -28.00 -22.04 -22.84
CA LEU A 26 -29.03 -22.97 -22.36
C LEU A 26 -30.18 -22.26 -21.64
N VAL A 27 -30.62 -21.10 -22.15
CA VAL A 27 -31.72 -20.30 -21.61
C VAL A 27 -32.79 -20.06 -22.66
N ALA A 28 -34.01 -19.74 -22.21
CA ALA A 28 -35.09 -19.35 -23.13
C ALA A 28 -34.78 -17.99 -23.77
N GLN A 29 -34.94 -17.90 -25.09
CA GLN A 29 -34.68 -16.66 -25.83
C GLN A 29 -35.49 -15.45 -25.30
N PRO A 30 -36.78 -15.57 -24.91
CA PRO A 30 -37.52 -14.44 -24.33
C PRO A 30 -36.91 -13.95 -23.01
N SER A 31 -36.41 -14.85 -22.16
CA SER A 31 -35.76 -14.50 -20.90
C SER A 31 -34.46 -13.75 -21.14
N LEU A 32 -33.63 -14.22 -22.10
CA LEU A 32 -32.40 -13.55 -22.47
C LEU A 32 -32.67 -12.14 -23.02
N SER A 33 -33.63 -12.01 -23.93
CA SER A 33 -34.03 -10.72 -24.52
C SER A 33 -34.57 -9.74 -23.47
N LYS A 34 -35.39 -10.21 -22.54
CA LYS A 34 -35.93 -9.41 -21.44
C LYS A 34 -34.83 -8.91 -20.52
N SER A 35 -33.90 -9.79 -20.11
CA SER A 35 -32.79 -9.44 -19.20
C SER A 35 -31.88 -8.38 -19.80
N VAL A 36 -31.58 -8.46 -21.10
CA VAL A 36 -30.78 -7.43 -21.78
C VAL A 36 -31.54 -6.11 -21.90
N SER A 37 -32.84 -6.15 -22.22
CA SER A 37 -33.65 -4.93 -22.27
C SER A 37 -33.81 -4.25 -20.92
N GLU A 38 -33.89 -5.02 -19.83
CA GLU A 38 -33.87 -4.47 -18.46
C GLU A 38 -32.53 -3.80 -18.13
N LEU A 39 -31.42 -4.39 -18.57
CA LEU A 39 -30.08 -3.80 -18.42
C LEU A 39 -29.93 -2.51 -19.21
N GLU A 40 -30.36 -2.49 -20.49
CA GLU A 40 -30.35 -1.30 -21.35
C GLU A 40 -31.15 -0.15 -20.72
N LYS A 41 -32.34 -0.48 -20.14
CA LYS A 41 -33.19 0.48 -19.45
C LYS A 41 -32.55 0.99 -18.13
N GLU A 42 -31.92 0.10 -17.37
CA GLU A 42 -31.25 0.47 -16.11
C GLU A 42 -30.06 1.42 -16.35
N MET A 43 -29.33 1.19 -17.43
CA MET A 43 -28.15 1.97 -17.80
C MET A 43 -28.47 3.19 -18.69
N ASP A 44 -29.73 3.35 -19.09
CA ASP A 44 -30.21 4.37 -20.03
C ASP A 44 -29.40 4.42 -21.34
N ILE A 45 -29.06 3.24 -21.88
CA ILE A 45 -28.30 3.10 -23.13
C ILE A 45 -28.91 2.02 -24.02
N ASN A 46 -28.69 2.11 -25.33
CA ASN A 46 -28.96 1.03 -26.26
C ASN A 46 -27.66 0.27 -26.53
N ILE A 47 -27.54 -0.95 -26.03
CA ILE A 47 -26.35 -1.79 -26.25
C ILE A 47 -26.40 -2.38 -27.67
N PHE A 48 -27.62 -2.79 -28.11
CA PHE A 48 -27.79 -3.46 -29.39
C PHE A 48 -28.81 -2.75 -30.29
N PHE A 49 -28.47 -2.66 -31.57
CA PHE A 49 -29.42 -2.39 -32.62
C PHE A 49 -29.86 -3.69 -33.29
N ARG A 50 -31.17 -3.78 -33.65
CA ARG A 50 -31.76 -4.93 -34.35
C ARG A 50 -32.23 -4.49 -35.72
N ASN A 51 -31.89 -5.26 -36.75
CA ASN A 51 -32.40 -5.09 -38.09
C ASN A 51 -32.68 -6.47 -38.72
N ASN A 52 -33.18 -6.46 -39.94
CA ASN A 52 -33.50 -7.69 -40.70
C ASN A 52 -32.29 -8.59 -41.02
N ARG A 53 -31.06 -8.11 -40.78
CA ARG A 53 -29.81 -8.84 -41.02
C ARG A 53 -29.17 -9.38 -39.74
N GLY A 54 -29.72 -9.05 -38.56
CA GLY A 54 -29.20 -9.53 -37.28
C GLY A 54 -29.16 -8.46 -36.18
N ILE A 55 -28.27 -8.68 -35.22
CA ILE A 55 -28.04 -7.79 -34.11
C ILE A 55 -26.65 -7.21 -34.16
N TYR A 56 -26.50 -5.91 -33.92
CA TYR A 56 -25.26 -5.17 -33.99
C TYR A 56 -25.11 -4.31 -32.73
N LEU A 57 -23.86 -4.08 -32.29
CA LEU A 57 -23.56 -3.18 -31.17
C LEU A 57 -23.74 -1.71 -31.60
N SER A 58 -24.29 -0.90 -30.72
CA SER A 58 -24.22 0.56 -30.83
C SER A 58 -22.81 1.06 -30.45
N GLU A 59 -22.53 2.34 -30.62
CA GLU A 59 -21.27 2.94 -30.12
C GLU A 59 -21.16 2.81 -28.60
N GLU A 60 -22.26 3.03 -27.87
CA GLU A 60 -22.33 2.85 -26.41
C GLU A 60 -22.17 1.37 -26.06
N GLY A 61 -22.79 0.46 -26.84
CA GLY A 61 -22.67 -0.98 -26.69
C GLY A 61 -21.24 -1.49 -26.87
N ILE A 62 -20.45 -0.93 -27.78
CA ILE A 62 -19.02 -1.28 -27.95
C ILE A 62 -18.24 -0.92 -26.69
N ARG A 63 -18.45 0.29 -26.14
CA ARG A 63 -17.80 0.72 -24.90
C ARG A 63 -18.26 -0.14 -23.71
N PHE A 64 -19.56 -0.36 -23.57
CA PHE A 64 -20.14 -1.22 -22.54
C PHE A 64 -19.58 -2.64 -22.59
N LEU A 65 -19.48 -3.23 -23.79
CA LEU A 65 -18.92 -4.57 -23.98
C LEU A 65 -17.47 -4.68 -23.51
N SER A 66 -16.66 -3.64 -23.75
CA SER A 66 -15.27 -3.61 -23.29
C SER A 66 -15.20 -3.69 -21.75
N TYR A 67 -15.97 -2.88 -21.04
CA TYR A 67 -16.03 -2.95 -19.57
C TYR A 67 -16.67 -4.25 -19.07
N ALA A 68 -17.71 -4.75 -19.72
CA ALA A 68 -18.35 -6.02 -19.37
C ALA A 68 -17.36 -7.19 -19.42
N ARG A 69 -16.52 -7.25 -20.46
CA ARG A 69 -15.46 -8.27 -20.58
C ARG A 69 -14.44 -8.18 -19.45
N GLN A 70 -13.96 -6.99 -19.13
CA GLN A 70 -13.01 -6.79 -18.01
C GLN A 70 -13.57 -7.28 -16.68
N VAL A 71 -14.83 -6.95 -16.36
CA VAL A 71 -15.49 -7.40 -15.11
C VAL A 71 -15.62 -8.92 -15.09
N VAL A 72 -16.08 -9.54 -16.18
CA VAL A 72 -16.24 -11.01 -16.25
C VAL A 72 -14.90 -11.70 -16.12
N GLU A 73 -13.84 -11.21 -16.79
CA GLU A 73 -12.48 -11.74 -16.69
C GLU A 73 -11.95 -11.67 -15.26
N GLN A 74 -12.15 -10.54 -14.55
CA GLN A 74 -11.74 -10.42 -13.14
C GLN A 74 -12.45 -11.44 -12.24
N ILE A 75 -13.73 -11.71 -12.49
CA ILE A 75 -14.46 -12.72 -11.73
C ILE A 75 -13.96 -14.14 -12.05
N GLU A 76 -13.65 -14.42 -13.31
CA GLU A 76 -13.09 -15.71 -13.72
C GLU A 76 -11.71 -15.94 -13.08
N LEU A 77 -10.87 -14.90 -13.00
CA LEU A 77 -9.59 -14.95 -12.29
C LEU A 77 -9.80 -15.24 -10.80
N LEU A 78 -10.75 -14.55 -10.16
CA LEU A 78 -11.14 -14.80 -8.77
C LEU A 78 -11.58 -16.26 -8.56
N GLU A 79 -12.47 -16.77 -9.43
CA GLU A 79 -12.94 -18.15 -9.37
C GLU A 79 -11.80 -19.16 -9.57
N GLN A 80 -10.89 -18.91 -10.51
CA GLN A 80 -9.73 -19.78 -10.73
C GLN A 80 -8.82 -19.84 -9.50
N GLN A 81 -8.63 -18.71 -8.83
CA GLN A 81 -7.81 -18.63 -7.62
C GLN A 81 -8.35 -19.50 -6.47
N TYR A 82 -9.68 -19.54 -6.30
CA TYR A 82 -10.31 -20.23 -5.17
C TYR A 82 -10.84 -21.63 -5.49
N LYS A 83 -11.15 -21.95 -6.76
CA LYS A 83 -11.66 -23.27 -7.16
C LYS A 83 -10.56 -24.30 -7.44
N LYS A 84 -9.34 -23.89 -7.85
CA LYS A 84 -8.19 -24.78 -8.06
C LYS A 84 -7.39 -24.94 -6.77
N LYS A 85 -7.70 -25.97 -6.00
CA LYS A 85 -7.01 -26.32 -4.73
C LYS A 85 -5.52 -26.71 -4.87
N GLU A 86 -4.97 -26.87 -6.07
CA GLU A 86 -3.65 -27.45 -6.28
C GLU A 86 -2.46 -26.48 -6.25
N ASN A 87 -2.70 -25.17 -6.16
CA ASN A 87 -1.61 -24.19 -6.03
C ASN A 87 -2.13 -22.94 -5.30
N ILE A 88 -2.33 -23.03 -3.99
CA ILE A 88 -2.68 -21.88 -3.17
C ILE A 88 -1.51 -20.89 -3.24
N ARG A 89 -1.69 -19.83 -4.02
CA ARG A 89 -0.78 -18.69 -4.04
C ARG A 89 -0.77 -18.06 -2.66
N GLN A 90 0.40 -17.97 -2.06
CA GLN A 90 0.54 -17.26 -0.78
C GLN A 90 0.32 -15.77 -1.03
N VAL A 91 -0.59 -15.17 -0.30
CA VAL A 91 -0.90 -13.74 -0.40
C VAL A 91 -0.51 -13.07 0.90
N PHE A 92 0.27 -12.01 0.79
CA PHE A 92 0.64 -11.18 1.92
C PHE A 92 0.72 -9.73 1.49
N SER A 93 0.15 -8.84 2.28
CA SER A 93 0.26 -7.40 2.03
C SER A 93 0.43 -6.63 3.33
N MET A 94 1.31 -5.65 3.28
CA MET A 94 1.57 -4.76 4.39
C MET A 94 1.79 -3.33 3.92
N SER A 95 1.54 -2.40 4.82
CA SER A 95 1.83 -0.97 4.66
C SER A 95 2.81 -0.51 5.73
N SER A 96 3.63 0.47 5.45
CA SER A 96 4.64 0.98 6.38
C SER A 96 4.91 2.44 6.12
N GLN A 97 5.29 3.17 7.16
CA GLN A 97 6.05 4.40 6.98
C GLN A 97 7.37 4.07 6.28
N HIS A 98 8.12 5.09 5.85
CA HIS A 98 9.28 4.94 4.98
C HIS A 98 10.55 4.42 5.72
N TYR A 99 10.52 3.15 6.13
CA TYR A 99 11.59 2.50 6.89
C TYR A 99 12.39 1.49 6.06
N ALA A 100 13.70 1.70 5.94
CA ALA A 100 14.59 0.77 5.24
C ALA A 100 14.61 -0.64 5.85
N PHE A 101 14.53 -0.76 7.18
CA PHE A 101 14.54 -2.05 7.87
C PHE A 101 13.30 -2.90 7.57
N VAL A 102 12.14 -2.26 7.32
CA VAL A 102 10.91 -2.94 6.88
C VAL A 102 11.12 -3.59 5.51
N VAL A 103 11.74 -2.86 4.59
CA VAL A 103 12.06 -3.38 3.24
C VAL A 103 13.07 -4.53 3.32
N ASN A 104 14.09 -4.44 4.19
CA ASN A 104 15.06 -5.53 4.38
C ASN A 104 14.42 -6.82 4.87
N ALA A 105 13.56 -6.74 5.87
CA ALA A 105 12.81 -7.89 6.35
C ALA A 105 11.91 -8.47 5.25
N PHE A 106 11.30 -7.62 4.42
CA PHE A 106 10.48 -8.05 3.29
C PHE A 106 11.31 -8.76 2.21
N VAL A 107 12.50 -8.27 1.90
CA VAL A 107 13.45 -8.94 0.99
C VAL A 107 13.85 -10.31 1.54
N ALA A 108 14.12 -10.41 2.84
CA ALA A 108 14.43 -11.69 3.48
C ALA A 108 13.27 -12.68 3.37
N LEU A 109 12.04 -12.23 3.63
CA LEU A 109 10.82 -13.02 3.46
C LEU A 109 10.68 -13.55 2.02
N VAL A 110 10.80 -12.66 1.03
CA VAL A 110 10.67 -13.05 -0.39
C VAL A 110 11.73 -14.10 -0.78
N LYS A 111 12.96 -13.97 -0.29
CA LYS A 111 14.03 -14.93 -0.53
C LYS A 111 13.72 -16.33 0.05
N GLU A 112 13.05 -16.40 1.21
CA GLU A 112 12.64 -17.68 1.81
C GLU A 112 11.57 -18.40 0.98
N TYR A 113 10.69 -17.66 0.30
CA TYR A 113 9.64 -18.25 -0.55
C TYR A 113 10.18 -18.78 -1.88
N GLY A 114 11.34 -18.31 -2.35
CA GLY A 114 12.07 -18.86 -3.50
C GLY A 114 11.18 -19.06 -4.73
N GLU A 115 11.04 -20.35 -5.15
CA GLU A 115 10.25 -20.73 -6.33
C GLU A 115 8.74 -20.94 -6.03
N SER A 116 8.30 -20.76 -4.79
CA SER A 116 6.88 -20.89 -4.43
C SER A 116 6.04 -19.83 -5.10
N LYS A 117 4.77 -20.13 -5.39
CA LYS A 117 3.85 -19.14 -5.93
C LYS A 117 3.37 -18.20 -4.83
N TYR A 118 3.66 -16.91 -4.96
CA TYR A 118 3.23 -15.89 -4.01
C TYR A 118 2.75 -14.61 -4.72
N GLU A 119 2.00 -13.82 -3.99
CA GLU A 119 1.65 -12.43 -4.31
C GLU A 119 1.85 -11.59 -3.06
N PHE A 120 2.98 -10.93 -2.98
CA PHE A 120 3.34 -10.10 -1.85
C PHE A 120 3.34 -8.63 -2.24
N ALA A 121 2.78 -7.79 -1.37
CA ALA A 121 2.72 -6.36 -1.58
C ALA A 121 3.26 -5.62 -0.35
N LEU A 122 4.26 -4.78 -0.56
CA LEU A 122 4.74 -3.80 0.40
C LEU A 122 4.40 -2.40 -0.11
N ARG A 123 3.77 -1.59 0.74
CA ARG A 123 3.40 -0.20 0.45
C ARG A 123 4.10 0.71 1.44
N GLU A 124 4.97 1.58 0.96
CA GLU A 124 5.41 2.74 1.74
C GLU A 124 4.33 3.82 1.58
N SER A 125 3.72 4.23 2.70
CA SER A 125 2.49 5.04 2.69
C SER A 125 2.47 6.01 3.87
N ARG A 126 1.64 7.03 3.77
CA ARG A 126 1.40 8.01 4.83
C ARG A 126 0.77 7.37 6.05
N THR A 127 1.01 7.93 7.22
CA THR A 127 0.53 7.37 8.50
C THR A 127 -0.96 7.07 8.51
N ASN A 128 -1.81 7.98 8.03
CA ASN A 128 -3.25 7.74 7.98
C ASN A 128 -3.64 6.66 6.95
N ASP A 129 -2.96 6.63 5.79
CA ASP A 129 -3.22 5.65 4.74
C ASP A 129 -2.85 4.23 5.20
N ILE A 130 -1.80 4.08 6.03
CA ILE A 130 -1.43 2.81 6.67
C ILE A 130 -2.58 2.30 7.55
N ILE A 131 -3.15 3.16 8.39
CA ILE A 131 -4.27 2.80 9.28
C ILE A 131 -5.48 2.38 8.43
N GLU A 132 -5.78 3.12 7.37
CA GLU A 132 -6.90 2.83 6.48
C GLU A 132 -6.68 1.54 5.66
N ASP A 133 -5.46 1.27 5.17
CA ASP A 133 -5.11 0.03 4.48
C ASP A 133 -5.35 -1.20 5.37
N VAL A 134 -5.01 -1.12 6.66
CA VAL A 134 -5.24 -2.23 7.59
C VAL A 134 -6.72 -2.34 7.96
N ARG A 135 -7.41 -1.22 8.18
CA ARG A 135 -8.85 -1.20 8.46
C ARG A 135 -9.66 -1.85 7.34
N THR A 136 -9.33 -1.56 6.09
CA THR A 136 -10.02 -2.09 4.90
C THR A 136 -9.51 -3.45 4.43
N SER A 137 -8.58 -4.08 5.17
CA SER A 137 -7.93 -5.34 4.79
C SER A 137 -7.15 -5.28 3.46
N ARG A 138 -6.78 -4.09 3.00
CA ARG A 138 -5.86 -3.91 1.88
C ARG A 138 -4.44 -4.32 2.26
N SER A 139 -4.10 -4.16 3.55
CA SER A 139 -2.90 -4.67 4.18
C SER A 139 -3.27 -5.45 5.44
N GLU A 140 -2.54 -6.53 5.74
CA GLU A 140 -2.77 -7.34 6.92
C GLU A 140 -2.19 -6.70 8.18
N LEU A 141 -1.06 -6.03 8.02
CA LEU A 141 -0.42 -5.24 9.08
C LEU A 141 0.14 -3.93 8.52
N GLY A 142 0.30 -2.96 9.42
CA GLY A 142 0.86 -1.65 9.10
C GLY A 142 1.93 -1.25 10.11
N VAL A 143 3.12 -0.85 9.66
CA VAL A 143 4.21 -0.43 10.56
C VAL A 143 4.25 1.09 10.63
N LEU A 144 4.19 1.61 11.86
CA LEU A 144 4.28 3.03 12.17
C LEU A 144 4.91 3.26 13.55
N PHE A 145 5.22 4.50 13.88
CA PHE A 145 5.74 4.83 15.21
C PHE A 145 4.78 5.68 16.04
N LEU A 146 4.94 5.58 17.35
CA LEU A 146 4.36 6.48 18.34
C LEU A 146 5.48 7.20 19.09
N SER A 147 5.27 8.48 19.38
CA SER A 147 6.09 9.31 20.28
C SER A 147 5.23 9.88 21.39
N ASN A 148 5.83 10.60 22.34
CA ASN A 148 5.06 11.31 23.35
C ASN A 148 4.11 12.34 22.74
N PHE A 149 4.48 12.92 21.59
CA PHE A 149 3.68 13.94 20.92
C PHE A 149 2.45 13.39 20.20
N ASN A 150 2.57 12.28 19.47
CA ASN A 150 1.50 11.79 18.58
C ASN A 150 0.67 10.62 19.19
N ARG A 151 1.13 10.02 20.27
CA ARG A 151 0.59 8.79 20.86
C ARG A 151 -0.92 8.82 21.06
N ASP A 152 -1.41 9.80 21.80
CA ASP A 152 -2.83 9.84 22.19
C ASP A 152 -3.75 9.97 20.96
N ILE A 153 -3.35 10.77 19.99
CA ILE A 153 -4.12 11.01 18.77
C ILE A 153 -4.10 9.76 17.89
N ILE A 154 -2.91 9.20 17.60
CA ILE A 154 -2.79 8.02 16.75
C ILE A 154 -3.46 6.79 17.38
N GLN A 155 -3.28 6.58 18.71
CA GLN A 155 -3.96 5.47 19.40
C GLN A 155 -5.48 5.62 19.40
N HIS A 156 -6.01 6.84 19.50
CA HIS A 156 -7.44 7.10 19.41
C HIS A 156 -7.97 6.73 18.00
N ILE A 157 -7.26 7.13 16.94
CA ILE A 157 -7.62 6.80 15.56
C ILE A 157 -7.56 5.29 15.31
N VAL A 158 -6.48 4.64 15.73
CA VAL A 158 -6.29 3.18 15.64
C VAL A 158 -7.43 2.43 16.32
N LYS A 159 -7.79 2.85 17.54
CA LYS A 159 -8.90 2.24 18.30
C LYS A 159 -10.26 2.44 17.61
N ASN A 160 -10.54 3.63 17.10
CA ASN A 160 -11.79 3.92 16.38
C ASN A 160 -11.90 3.19 15.03
N ALA A 161 -10.78 2.72 14.50
CA ALA A 161 -10.71 1.89 13.30
C ALA A 161 -10.80 0.38 13.59
N ASP A 162 -11.11 -0.04 14.83
CA ASP A 162 -11.12 -1.44 15.31
C ASP A 162 -9.75 -2.13 15.13
N LEU A 163 -8.69 -1.35 15.26
CA LEU A 163 -7.32 -1.83 15.20
C LEU A 163 -6.65 -1.78 16.57
N LYS A 164 -5.54 -2.51 16.70
CA LYS A 164 -4.64 -2.42 17.84
C LYS A 164 -3.21 -2.18 17.39
N PHE A 165 -2.50 -1.33 18.14
CA PHE A 165 -1.07 -1.13 18.01
C PHE A 165 -0.32 -2.12 18.91
N ILE A 166 0.69 -2.77 18.37
CA ILE A 166 1.57 -3.70 19.09
C ILE A 166 3.00 -3.17 18.96
N PRO A 167 3.65 -2.79 20.06
CA PRO A 167 5.02 -2.28 20.02
C PRO A 167 6.01 -3.38 19.63
N LEU A 168 7.02 -3.03 18.86
CA LEU A 168 8.14 -3.89 18.47
C LEU A 168 9.42 -3.49 19.22
N PHE A 169 9.84 -2.24 19.05
CA PHE A 169 11.05 -1.73 19.69
C PHE A 169 11.01 -0.21 19.88
N LYS A 170 11.97 0.31 20.64
CA LYS A 170 12.18 1.74 20.85
C LYS A 170 13.48 2.18 20.21
N ALA A 171 13.45 3.28 19.48
CA ALA A 171 14.60 3.89 18.86
C ALA A 171 14.80 5.32 19.36
N LYS A 172 16.05 5.73 19.57
CA LYS A 172 16.42 7.13 19.72
C LYS A 172 16.46 7.80 18.35
N PRO A 173 16.10 9.08 18.24
CA PRO A 173 16.15 9.77 16.96
C PRO A 173 17.58 9.92 16.47
N HIS A 174 17.74 9.77 15.18
CA HIS A 174 18.96 10.02 14.44
C HIS A 174 18.67 10.93 13.26
N VAL A 175 19.71 11.60 12.79
CA VAL A 175 19.67 12.43 11.60
C VAL A 175 20.34 11.66 10.46
N PHE A 176 19.63 11.50 9.34
CA PHE A 176 20.18 10.97 8.13
C PHE A 176 20.69 12.12 7.26
N VAL A 177 21.94 12.04 6.85
CA VAL A 177 22.62 13.02 6.02
C VAL A 177 23.49 12.34 4.96
N CYS A 178 23.87 13.06 3.94
CA CYS A 178 24.90 12.59 3.01
C CYS A 178 26.25 12.41 3.73
N ARG A 179 27.03 11.43 3.34
CA ARG A 179 28.39 11.15 3.89
C ARG A 179 29.32 12.36 3.86
N ASN A 180 29.15 13.23 2.86
CA ASN A 180 29.99 14.44 2.71
C ASN A 180 29.48 15.64 3.50
N ASN A 181 28.32 15.51 4.20
CA ASN A 181 27.76 16.59 5.00
C ASN A 181 28.71 16.92 6.19
N PRO A 182 28.96 18.20 6.49
CA PRO A 182 29.86 18.62 7.60
C PRO A 182 29.43 18.05 8.96
N LEU A 183 28.16 17.69 9.18
CA LEU A 183 27.67 17.11 10.42
C LEU A 183 28.27 15.72 10.71
N VAL A 184 28.78 15.02 9.71
CA VAL A 184 29.41 13.69 9.87
C VAL A 184 30.67 13.73 10.75
N ALA A 185 31.29 14.90 10.88
CA ALA A 185 32.46 15.09 11.77
C ALA A 185 32.07 15.09 13.28
N LYS A 186 30.76 15.05 13.62
CA LYS A 186 30.25 15.07 15.00
C LYS A 186 29.78 13.67 15.40
N ASP A 187 30.11 13.27 16.63
CA ASP A 187 29.59 12.03 17.22
C ASP A 187 28.08 12.12 17.52
N LYS A 188 27.56 13.33 17.72
CA LYS A 188 26.18 13.64 18.03
C LYS A 188 25.85 15.05 17.56
N VAL A 189 24.63 15.27 17.08
CA VAL A 189 24.13 16.58 16.63
C VAL A 189 22.97 17.06 17.49
N THR A 190 22.82 18.38 17.59
CA THR A 190 21.67 19.06 18.21
C THR A 190 20.77 19.65 17.15
N LEU A 191 19.54 20.03 17.53
CA LEU A 191 18.62 20.72 16.61
C LEU A 191 19.18 22.04 16.08
N SER A 192 19.96 22.76 16.88
CA SER A 192 20.64 23.97 16.44
C SER A 192 21.73 23.72 15.37
N ASP A 193 22.38 22.58 15.39
CA ASP A 193 23.34 22.20 14.35
C ASP A 193 22.68 21.97 13.00
N LEU A 194 21.40 21.63 12.98
CA LEU A 194 20.61 21.35 11.79
C LEU A 194 20.10 22.61 11.08
N ALA A 195 20.03 23.74 11.77
CA ALA A 195 19.44 24.98 11.25
C ALA A 195 19.99 25.46 9.91
N PRO A 196 21.29 25.32 9.55
CA PRO A 196 21.84 25.72 8.25
C PRO A 196 21.35 24.86 7.07
N PHE A 197 20.92 23.60 7.33
CA PHE A 197 20.65 22.58 6.32
C PHE A 197 19.17 22.48 6.00
N PRO A 198 18.79 22.11 4.74
CA PRO A 198 17.38 21.85 4.40
C PRO A 198 16.85 20.62 5.12
N ARG A 199 15.70 20.77 5.77
CA ARG A 199 14.95 19.66 6.35
C ARG A 199 14.09 18.99 5.29
N LEU A 200 14.20 17.68 5.15
CA LEU A 200 13.35 16.89 4.27
C LEU A 200 12.36 16.08 5.11
N THR A 201 11.08 16.14 4.73
CA THR A 201 9.97 15.45 5.41
C THR A 201 9.03 14.80 4.40
N TYR A 202 8.32 13.76 4.86
CA TYR A 202 7.31 13.10 4.03
C TYR A 202 5.96 13.83 4.07
N GLU A 203 5.35 13.98 2.90
CA GLU A 203 4.01 14.55 2.75
C GLU A 203 2.95 13.67 3.42
N GLN A 204 2.03 14.29 4.19
CA GLN A 204 0.92 13.57 4.82
C GLN A 204 -0.46 13.84 4.14
N GLY A 205 -0.47 14.43 2.94
CA GLY A 205 -1.66 14.65 2.12
C GLY A 205 -2.68 15.57 2.78
N ILE A 206 -3.96 15.21 2.67
CA ILE A 206 -5.06 16.00 3.26
C ILE A 206 -5.07 15.95 4.80
N ASN A 207 -4.45 14.95 5.39
CA ASN A 207 -4.27 14.82 6.83
C ASN A 207 -2.95 15.47 7.27
N ASN A 208 -2.67 16.68 6.79
CA ASN A 208 -1.41 17.39 7.01
C ASN A 208 -1.32 17.99 8.44
N SER A 209 -1.61 17.17 9.45
CA SER A 209 -1.37 17.50 10.86
C SER A 209 -0.03 16.93 11.30
N PHE A 210 0.71 17.68 12.09
CA PHE A 210 1.99 17.24 12.67
C PHE A 210 1.93 15.90 13.40
N TYR A 211 0.75 15.50 13.89
CA TYR A 211 0.55 14.19 14.54
C TYR A 211 0.76 13.00 13.59
N PHE A 212 0.61 13.21 12.28
CA PHE A 212 0.81 12.18 11.26
C PHE A 212 2.23 12.15 10.69
N SER A 213 3.07 13.15 11.02
CA SER A 213 4.44 13.23 10.53
C SER A 213 5.22 11.96 10.85
N GLU A 214 6.11 11.57 9.94
CA GLU A 214 6.97 10.40 10.09
C GLU A 214 8.29 10.74 10.80
N GLU A 215 8.52 12.02 11.02
CA GLU A 215 9.70 12.55 11.67
C GLU A 215 9.35 13.13 13.05
N LEU A 216 10.23 12.92 14.03
CA LEU A 216 10.18 13.65 15.29
C LEU A 216 10.48 15.13 15.09
N HIS A 217 10.13 15.95 16.09
CA HIS A 217 10.33 17.40 16.05
C HIS A 217 9.63 18.10 14.88
N SER A 218 8.53 17.52 14.34
CA SER A 218 7.80 18.05 13.18
C SER A 218 7.15 19.41 13.43
N VAL A 219 6.88 19.77 14.68
CA VAL A 219 6.30 21.06 15.07
C VAL A 219 7.33 22.19 15.12
N GLU A 220 8.61 21.85 15.11
CA GLU A 220 9.67 22.85 15.17
C GLU A 220 9.86 23.50 13.79
N GLU A 221 9.94 24.82 13.79
CA GLU A 221 10.11 25.60 12.56
C GLU A 221 11.49 25.34 11.93
N SER A 222 11.51 25.11 10.63
CA SER A 222 12.72 25.01 9.84
C SER A 222 12.74 26.12 8.80
N TYR A 223 13.87 26.85 8.71
CA TYR A 223 14.04 27.90 7.70
C TYR A 223 14.06 27.37 6.26
N LYS A 224 14.44 26.11 6.06
CA LYS A 224 14.53 25.45 4.76
C LYS A 224 13.84 24.10 4.85
N SER A 225 12.65 23.99 4.28
CA SER A 225 11.85 22.75 4.30
C SER A 225 11.58 22.27 2.89
N ILE A 226 11.76 20.97 2.66
CA ILE A 226 11.45 20.29 1.42
C ILE A 226 10.54 19.10 1.76
N ILE A 227 9.38 19.03 1.10
CA ILE A 227 8.41 17.96 1.31
C ILE A 227 8.52 17.00 0.12
N VAL A 228 8.58 15.70 0.41
CA VAL A 228 8.72 14.63 -0.58
C VAL A 228 7.64 13.57 -0.37
N THR A 229 7.43 12.73 -1.37
CA THR A 229 6.39 11.69 -1.35
C THR A 229 6.94 10.27 -1.31
N ASP A 230 8.24 10.10 -1.51
CA ASP A 230 8.87 8.80 -1.55
C ASP A 230 10.33 8.83 -1.07
N ARG A 231 10.81 7.67 -0.63
CA ARG A 231 12.14 7.52 -0.04
C ARG A 231 13.29 7.68 -1.05
N ALA A 232 13.10 7.29 -2.30
CA ALA A 232 14.15 7.42 -3.31
C ALA A 232 14.40 8.90 -3.62
N THR A 233 13.35 9.69 -3.76
CA THR A 233 13.45 11.16 -3.93
C THR A 233 14.09 11.78 -2.69
N LEU A 234 13.69 11.39 -1.47
CA LEU A 234 14.29 11.90 -0.24
C LEU A 234 15.80 11.65 -0.23
N PHE A 235 16.26 10.43 -0.49
CA PHE A 235 17.68 10.08 -0.46
C PHE A 235 18.48 10.82 -1.54
N ASN A 236 17.95 10.96 -2.75
CA ASN A 236 18.59 11.73 -3.82
C ASN A 236 18.75 13.20 -3.42
N LEU A 237 17.76 13.78 -2.75
CA LEU A 237 17.84 15.17 -2.28
C LEU A 237 18.78 15.33 -1.06
N LEU A 238 18.86 14.34 -0.17
CA LEU A 238 19.88 14.34 0.90
C LEU A 238 21.29 14.41 0.31
N ILE A 239 21.55 13.62 -0.75
CA ILE A 239 22.87 13.61 -1.42
C ILE A 239 23.10 14.92 -2.19
N GLY A 240 22.10 15.41 -2.92
CA GLY A 240 22.26 16.53 -3.85
C GLY A 240 22.25 17.92 -3.20
N LEU A 241 21.67 18.05 -1.99
CA LEU A 241 21.41 19.34 -1.34
C LEU A 241 22.03 19.48 0.06
N ASP A 242 22.83 18.51 0.51
CA ASP A 242 23.31 18.45 1.90
C ASP A 242 22.19 18.57 2.94
N GLY A 243 20.97 18.08 2.61
CA GLY A 243 19.82 18.12 3.49
C GLY A 243 19.89 17.10 4.62
N TYR A 244 18.88 17.13 5.49
CA TYR A 244 18.72 16.13 6.55
C TYR A 244 17.27 15.67 6.70
N THR A 245 17.08 14.48 7.25
CA THR A 245 15.80 14.00 7.79
C THR A 245 16.03 13.34 9.15
N ILE A 246 15.00 13.29 10.00
CA ILE A 246 15.06 12.66 11.33
C ILE A 246 14.35 11.31 11.27
N SER A 247 15.01 10.24 11.69
CA SER A 247 14.46 8.88 11.62
C SER A 247 14.96 8.01 12.78
N SER A 248 14.64 6.71 12.75
CA SER A 248 14.97 5.73 13.80
C SER A 248 16.46 5.38 13.97
N GLY A 249 17.31 5.85 13.05
CA GLY A 249 18.74 5.50 13.06
C GLY A 249 19.05 4.20 12.34
N ILE A 250 18.09 3.32 12.11
CA ILE A 250 18.30 2.03 11.44
C ILE A 250 18.35 2.26 9.92
N LEU A 251 19.56 2.18 9.37
CA LEU A 251 19.83 2.38 7.95
C LEU A 251 20.58 1.16 7.40
N SER A 252 20.07 0.59 6.33
CA SER A 252 20.71 -0.55 5.66
C SER A 252 21.69 -0.08 4.59
N SER A 253 22.96 -0.35 4.77
CA SER A 253 23.97 -0.14 3.74
C SER A 253 23.80 -1.05 2.53
N ASP A 254 23.30 -2.27 2.73
CA ASP A 254 23.14 -3.28 1.69
C ASP A 254 22.11 -2.88 0.63
N LEU A 255 21.06 -2.17 1.03
CA LEU A 255 19.99 -1.73 0.11
C LEU A 255 20.11 -0.25 -0.29
N ASN A 256 20.70 0.59 0.57
CA ASN A 256 20.73 2.05 0.36
C ASN A 256 22.12 2.58 0.00
N GLY A 257 23.12 1.69 -0.10
CA GLY A 257 24.50 2.09 -0.32
C GLY A 257 25.12 2.79 0.90
N THR A 258 26.29 3.37 0.72
CA THR A 258 27.09 3.98 1.79
C THR A 258 27.06 5.51 1.76
N GLU A 259 26.29 6.11 0.88
CA GLU A 259 26.25 7.57 0.69
C GLU A 259 25.45 8.31 1.76
N ILE A 260 24.51 7.62 2.41
CA ILE A 260 23.72 8.16 3.53
C ILE A 260 24.26 7.57 4.83
N VAL A 261 24.46 8.42 5.82
CA VAL A 261 24.92 8.06 7.15
C VAL A 261 23.93 8.52 8.21
N SER A 262 23.93 7.82 9.33
CA SER A 262 23.07 8.06 10.49
C SER A 262 23.91 8.66 11.63
N ILE A 263 23.49 9.80 12.16
CA ILE A 263 24.17 10.49 13.27
C ILE A 263 23.16 10.62 14.42
N PRO A 264 23.53 10.24 15.66
CA PRO A 264 22.64 10.42 16.81
C PRO A 264 22.19 11.87 16.99
N LEU A 265 20.89 12.08 17.20
CA LEU A 265 20.32 13.39 17.57
C LEU A 265 20.22 13.50 19.08
N GLU A 266 20.70 14.58 19.65
CA GLU A 266 20.51 14.89 21.07
C GLU A 266 19.07 15.31 21.33
N SER A 267 18.28 14.37 21.89
CA SER A 267 16.86 14.54 22.15
C SER A 267 16.40 13.55 23.21
N ASP A 268 15.44 13.99 24.05
CA ASP A 268 14.75 13.13 25.02
C ASP A 268 13.57 12.38 24.38
N GLU A 269 13.23 12.67 23.13
CA GLU A 269 12.17 11.99 22.39
C GLU A 269 12.54 10.55 22.05
N ILE A 270 11.53 9.69 22.02
CA ILE A 270 11.67 8.28 21.68
C ILE A 270 10.64 7.92 20.61
N MET A 271 11.08 7.20 19.60
CA MET A 271 10.21 6.55 18.63
C MET A 271 9.90 5.13 19.12
N GLU A 272 8.68 4.86 19.53
CA GLU A 272 8.19 3.51 19.77
C GLU A 272 7.61 2.97 18.47
N ILE A 273 8.41 2.19 17.75
CA ILE A 273 8.01 1.60 16.48
C ILE A 273 7.26 0.32 16.77
N GLY A 274 6.14 0.14 16.07
CA GLY A 274 5.29 -1.03 16.22
C GLY A 274 4.45 -1.26 14.97
N TYR A 275 3.54 -2.21 15.07
CA TYR A 275 2.60 -2.46 13.99
C TYR A 275 1.15 -2.39 14.45
N VAL A 276 0.28 -2.02 13.53
CA VAL A 276 -1.17 -2.06 13.70
C VAL A 276 -1.75 -3.26 12.96
N LYS A 277 -2.75 -3.89 13.54
CA LYS A 277 -3.53 -4.99 12.96
C LYS A 277 -4.98 -4.92 13.42
N GLN A 278 -5.88 -5.60 12.74
CA GLN A 278 -7.27 -5.78 13.19
C GLN A 278 -7.31 -6.55 14.51
N ILE A 279 -8.16 -6.13 15.45
CA ILE A 279 -8.24 -6.70 16.81
C ILE A 279 -8.53 -8.20 16.77
N ASP A 280 -9.58 -8.60 16.07
CA ASP A 280 -10.11 -9.96 16.10
C ASP A 280 -9.55 -10.88 15.00
N ARG A 281 -8.69 -10.35 14.13
CA ARG A 281 -8.10 -11.14 13.05
C ARG A 281 -6.75 -11.71 13.49
N PRO A 282 -6.57 -13.05 13.49
CA PRO A 282 -5.24 -13.64 13.65
C PRO A 282 -4.35 -13.27 12.46
N LEU A 283 -3.06 -13.19 12.71
CA LEU A 283 -2.08 -13.01 11.62
C LEU A 283 -1.98 -14.31 10.81
N SER A 284 -1.71 -14.17 9.52
CA SER A 284 -1.34 -15.32 8.69
C SER A 284 0.06 -15.81 9.07
N THR A 285 0.37 -17.05 8.71
CA THR A 285 1.72 -17.61 8.91
C THR A 285 2.80 -16.82 8.20
N VAL A 286 2.45 -16.18 7.07
CA VAL A 286 3.36 -15.29 6.33
C VAL A 286 3.64 -14.02 7.12
N SER A 287 2.61 -13.40 7.70
CA SER A 287 2.76 -12.22 8.55
C SER A 287 3.56 -12.50 9.82
N GLU A 288 3.31 -13.65 10.47
CA GLU A 288 4.09 -14.07 11.63
C GLU A 288 5.56 -14.24 11.26
N ARG A 289 5.85 -14.94 10.15
CA ARG A 289 7.22 -15.11 9.67
C ARG A 289 7.89 -13.79 9.30
N TYR A 290 7.16 -12.88 8.67
CA TYR A 290 7.67 -11.54 8.39
C TYR A 290 8.09 -10.79 9.67
N LEU A 291 7.26 -10.83 10.71
CA LEU A 291 7.57 -10.17 11.99
C LEU A 291 8.79 -10.79 12.69
N GLU A 292 8.96 -12.12 12.62
CA GLU A 292 10.17 -12.78 13.11
C GLU A 292 11.43 -12.28 12.40
N LEU A 293 11.38 -12.18 11.06
CA LEU A 293 12.51 -11.67 10.26
C LEU A 293 12.78 -10.20 10.54
N LEU A 294 11.73 -9.41 10.74
CA LEU A 294 11.84 -8.00 11.09
C LEU A 294 12.52 -7.81 12.46
N LEU A 295 12.08 -8.52 13.48
CA LEU A 295 12.68 -8.47 14.81
C LEU A 295 14.12 -8.93 14.80
N LYS A 296 14.41 -10.04 14.12
CA LYS A 296 15.79 -10.53 13.96
C LYS A 296 16.70 -9.47 13.32
N TYR A 297 16.24 -8.84 12.23
CA TYR A 297 17.03 -7.79 11.56
C TYR A 297 17.32 -6.61 12.51
N ILE A 298 16.34 -6.20 13.31
CA ILE A 298 16.48 -5.11 14.26
C ILE A 298 17.47 -5.50 15.40
N GLU A 299 17.36 -6.72 15.93
CA GLU A 299 18.28 -7.24 16.95
C GLU A 299 19.71 -7.29 16.44
N ASP A 300 19.92 -7.85 15.24
CA ASP A 300 21.23 -7.92 14.59
C ASP A 300 21.85 -6.53 14.32
N TYR A 301 21.01 -5.50 14.08
CA TYR A 301 21.45 -4.13 13.83
C TYR A 301 21.82 -3.39 15.14
N LEU A 302 21.15 -3.67 16.25
CA LEU A 302 21.32 -3.01 17.53
C LEU A 302 22.42 -3.69 18.41
N ALA A 303 22.86 -4.91 18.05
CA ALA A 303 23.93 -5.66 18.72
C ALA A 303 25.30 -5.09 18.38
#